data_607b438c3479505958f071a7f5588ebd
#
_entry.id   607b438c3479505958f071a7f5588ebd
#
_cell.length_a   1.000
_cell.length_b   1.000
_cell.length_c   1.000
_cell.angle_alpha   90.00
_cell.angle_beta   90.00
_cell.angle_gamma   90.00
#
_symmetry.space_group_name_H-M   'P 1'
#
loop_
_entity.id
_entity.type
_entity.pdbx_description
1 polymer ?
#
loop_
_entity_poly.entity_id
_entity_poly.type
_entity_poly.pdbx_seq_one_letter_code
_entity_poly.pdbx_strand_id
1 'polypeptide(L)'
;MAPYTYNHSQGSIVSLIAELNKFNIEYTTDTAVCDSKSNTPQSPAQPHETPLAVFFPKITEETSSILKACNERRIAVTSFSGGTSFGGALTAQKGGICISFERMQDIVALHEDDMDVVVQPGLGWVELNERLKDKGLFFPVDPAPGAKIGGMV
;
A
#
# COMPACT_ATOMS: atom_id res chain seq x y z
N MET A 1 14.78 12.57 -22.97
CA MET A 1 14.14 11.31 -22.57
C MET A 1 12.71 11.32 -23.08
N ALA A 2 12.27 10.29 -23.82
CA ALA A 2 10.86 10.18 -24.20
C ALA A 2 10.02 10.04 -22.93
N PRO A 3 8.82 10.67 -22.87
CA PRO A 3 7.97 10.55 -21.68
C PRO A 3 7.60 9.09 -21.46
N TYR A 4 7.66 8.64 -20.20
CA TYR A 4 7.28 7.28 -19.81
C TYR A 4 5.77 7.10 -20.05
N THR A 5 5.40 6.14 -20.87
CA THR A 5 4.00 5.87 -21.20
C THR A 5 3.49 4.71 -20.37
N TYR A 6 2.47 4.95 -19.55
CA TYR A 6 1.80 3.92 -18.77
C TYR A 6 0.72 3.21 -19.59
N ASN A 7 0.52 1.94 -19.29
CA ASN A 7 -0.53 1.14 -19.89
C ASN A 7 -1.79 1.20 -19.00
N HIS A 8 -2.87 1.75 -19.53
CA HIS A 8 -4.14 1.92 -18.84
C HIS A 8 -5.22 0.93 -19.33
N SER A 9 -4.85 -0.06 -20.17
CA SER A 9 -5.83 -0.95 -20.76
C SER A 9 -6.37 -1.96 -19.73
N GLN A 10 -7.68 -2.13 -19.75
CA GLN A 10 -8.36 -3.11 -18.90
C GLN A 10 -7.87 -4.54 -19.18
N GLY A 11 -7.50 -4.84 -20.45
CA GLY A 11 -6.90 -6.11 -20.82
C GLY A 11 -5.56 -6.40 -20.13
N SER A 12 -4.74 -5.37 -19.90
CA SER A 12 -3.47 -5.53 -19.16
C SER A 12 -3.71 -5.83 -17.68
N ILE A 13 -4.74 -5.25 -17.08
CA ILE A 13 -5.11 -5.56 -15.69
C ILE A 13 -5.64 -7.00 -15.57
N VAL A 14 -6.48 -7.44 -16.51
CA VAL A 14 -6.96 -8.84 -16.54
C VAL A 14 -5.79 -9.82 -16.68
N SER A 15 -4.83 -9.52 -17.57
CA SER A 15 -3.60 -10.33 -17.74
C SER A 15 -2.73 -10.34 -16.47
N LEU A 16 -2.60 -9.19 -15.80
CA LEU A 16 -1.89 -9.07 -14.52
C LEU A 16 -2.52 -9.96 -13.45
N ILE A 17 -3.84 -9.87 -13.28
CA ILE A 17 -4.61 -10.66 -12.32
C ILE A 17 -4.43 -12.16 -12.60
N ALA A 18 -4.55 -12.58 -13.86
CA ALA A 18 -4.41 -13.98 -14.25
C ALA A 18 -3.03 -14.55 -13.92
N GLU A 19 -1.97 -13.74 -14.03
CA GLU A 19 -0.63 -14.12 -13.62
C GLU A 19 -0.48 -14.21 -12.10
N LEU A 20 -0.95 -13.19 -11.37
CA LEU A 20 -0.79 -13.10 -9.92
C LEU A 20 -1.68 -14.09 -9.15
N ASN A 21 -2.76 -14.58 -9.76
CA ASN A 21 -3.59 -15.66 -9.19
C ASN A 21 -2.79 -16.94 -8.91
N LYS A 22 -1.66 -17.18 -9.61
CA LYS A 22 -0.76 -18.31 -9.35
C LYS A 22 -0.11 -18.26 -7.96
N PHE A 23 0.00 -17.04 -7.40
CA PHE A 23 0.57 -16.78 -6.08
C PHE A 23 -0.49 -16.66 -4.98
N ASN A 24 -1.78 -16.83 -5.32
CA ASN A 24 -2.91 -16.69 -4.41
C ASN A 24 -2.95 -15.35 -3.66
N ILE A 25 -2.49 -14.27 -4.31
CA ILE A 25 -2.51 -12.92 -3.74
C ILE A 25 -3.94 -12.39 -3.74
N GLU A 26 -4.39 -11.94 -2.59
CA GLU A 26 -5.73 -11.35 -2.43
C GLU A 26 -5.85 -10.06 -3.25
N TYR A 27 -6.95 -9.90 -4.00
CA TYR A 27 -7.23 -8.69 -4.76
C TYR A 27 -8.74 -8.44 -4.90
N THR A 28 -9.08 -7.24 -5.30
CA THR A 28 -10.45 -6.89 -5.69
C THR A 28 -10.47 -5.94 -6.89
N THR A 29 -11.54 -5.99 -7.67
CA THR A 29 -11.88 -5.03 -8.72
C THR A 29 -13.20 -4.31 -8.40
N ASP A 30 -13.70 -4.45 -7.17
CA ASP A 30 -14.90 -3.76 -6.72
C ASP A 30 -14.67 -2.25 -6.75
N THR A 31 -15.54 -1.54 -7.46
CA THR A 31 -15.40 -0.10 -7.70
C THR A 31 -15.45 0.71 -6.41
N ALA A 32 -16.27 0.32 -5.44
CA ALA A 32 -16.38 1.04 -4.18
C ALA A 32 -15.10 0.90 -3.34
N VAL A 33 -14.51 -0.31 -3.35
CA VAL A 33 -13.21 -0.54 -2.69
C VAL A 33 -12.10 0.22 -3.41
N CYS A 34 -12.02 0.16 -4.73
CA CYS A 34 -11.04 0.90 -5.52
C CYS A 34 -11.13 2.41 -5.26
N ASP A 35 -12.35 2.97 -5.25
CA ASP A 35 -12.56 4.38 -4.95
C ASP A 35 -12.09 4.75 -3.53
N SER A 36 -12.41 3.93 -2.53
CA SER A 36 -12.01 4.17 -1.14
C SER A 36 -10.48 4.22 -0.92
N LYS A 37 -9.68 3.62 -1.81
CA LYS A 37 -8.22 3.63 -1.75
C LYS A 37 -7.57 4.81 -2.48
N SER A 38 -8.36 5.61 -3.17
CA SER A 38 -7.88 6.77 -3.96
C SER A 38 -8.55 8.07 -3.54
N ASN A 39 -9.77 8.00 -3.04
CA ASN A 39 -10.60 9.15 -2.71
C ASN A 39 -10.84 9.24 -1.21
N THR A 40 -10.15 10.15 -0.53
CA THR A 40 -10.32 10.40 0.90
C THR A 40 -10.79 11.84 1.14
N PRO A 41 -11.42 12.15 2.28
CA PRO A 41 -11.81 13.53 2.61
C PRO A 41 -10.65 14.52 2.57
N GLN A 42 -9.44 14.07 2.90
CA GLN A 42 -8.22 14.88 2.89
C GLN A 42 -7.57 14.99 1.51
N SER A 43 -7.89 14.05 0.62
CA SER A 43 -7.29 13.95 -0.71
C SER A 43 -8.35 13.44 -1.70
N PRO A 44 -9.31 14.30 -2.09
CA PRO A 44 -10.36 13.91 -3.03
C PRO A 44 -9.76 13.65 -4.42
N ALA A 45 -10.12 12.49 -5.01
CA ALA A 45 -9.72 12.10 -6.36
C ALA A 45 -10.77 12.49 -7.40
N GLN A 46 -10.32 12.71 -8.63
CA GLN A 46 -11.23 12.80 -9.77
C GLN A 46 -11.69 11.40 -10.20
N PRO A 47 -12.84 11.25 -10.87
CA PRO A 47 -13.35 9.92 -11.26
C PRO A 47 -12.38 9.06 -12.08
N HIS A 48 -11.46 9.67 -12.82
CA HIS A 48 -10.45 8.96 -13.62
C HIS A 48 -9.16 8.64 -12.85
N GLU A 49 -9.05 9.07 -11.60
CA GLU A 49 -7.88 8.86 -10.72
C GLU A 49 -8.11 7.70 -9.73
N THR A 50 -9.03 6.79 -10.06
CA THR A 50 -9.32 5.58 -9.29
C THR A 50 -8.55 4.40 -9.88
N PRO A 51 -7.92 3.55 -9.08
CA PRO A 51 -7.26 2.34 -9.56
C PRO A 51 -8.28 1.32 -10.10
N LEU A 52 -7.87 0.51 -11.07
CA LEU A 52 -8.71 -0.54 -11.66
C LEU A 52 -8.74 -1.83 -10.84
N ALA A 53 -7.80 -2.00 -9.93
CA ALA A 53 -7.75 -3.10 -8.98
C ALA A 53 -6.97 -2.70 -7.74
N VAL A 54 -7.29 -3.33 -6.63
CA VAL A 54 -6.54 -3.22 -5.36
C VAL A 54 -6.00 -4.60 -5.00
N PHE A 55 -4.70 -4.70 -4.71
CA PHE A 55 -4.04 -5.91 -4.23
C PHE A 55 -3.71 -5.76 -2.74
N PHE A 56 -3.83 -6.86 -2.00
CA PHE A 56 -3.61 -6.91 -0.55
C PHE A 56 -2.50 -7.92 -0.21
N PRO A 57 -1.23 -7.61 -0.47
CA PRO A 57 -0.14 -8.50 -0.12
C PRO A 57 -0.03 -8.67 1.40
N LYS A 58 0.45 -9.84 1.83
CA LYS A 58 0.71 -10.20 3.23
C LYS A 58 2.19 -10.22 3.57
N ILE A 59 3.03 -10.39 2.55
CA ILE A 59 4.48 -10.51 2.68
C ILE A 59 5.22 -9.72 1.58
N THR A 60 6.50 -9.46 1.81
CA THR A 60 7.35 -8.69 0.90
C THR A 60 7.48 -9.35 -0.48
N GLU A 61 7.52 -10.68 -0.54
CA GLU A 61 7.64 -11.46 -1.78
C GLU A 61 6.41 -11.29 -2.69
N GLU A 62 5.21 -11.21 -2.10
CA GLU A 62 3.98 -10.92 -2.85
C GLU A 62 4.03 -9.50 -3.43
N THR A 63 4.42 -8.51 -2.61
CA THR A 63 4.61 -7.12 -3.07
C THR A 63 5.63 -7.06 -4.22
N SER A 64 6.75 -7.75 -4.10
CA SER A 64 7.77 -7.83 -5.15
C SER A 64 7.22 -8.44 -6.44
N SER A 65 6.42 -9.50 -6.33
CA SER A 65 5.80 -10.18 -7.48
C SER A 65 4.81 -9.25 -8.19
N ILE A 66 3.98 -8.53 -7.45
CA ILE A 66 3.05 -7.52 -8.00
C ILE A 66 3.83 -6.44 -8.76
N LEU A 67 4.87 -5.87 -8.13
CA LEU A 67 5.67 -4.79 -8.73
C LEU A 67 6.40 -5.23 -9.99
N LYS A 68 6.97 -6.44 -10.02
CA LYS A 68 7.61 -7.01 -11.21
C LYS A 68 6.62 -7.15 -12.37
N ALA A 69 5.47 -7.78 -12.11
CA ALA A 69 4.44 -8.00 -13.12
C ALA A 69 3.85 -6.67 -13.65
N CYS A 70 3.71 -5.64 -12.78
CA CYS A 70 3.31 -4.30 -13.18
C CYS A 70 4.36 -3.60 -14.03
N ASN A 71 5.64 -3.69 -13.64
CA ASN A 71 6.74 -3.08 -14.38
C ASN A 71 6.86 -3.63 -15.80
N GLU A 72 6.76 -4.95 -15.97
CA GLU A 72 6.79 -5.62 -17.28
C GLU A 72 5.68 -5.13 -18.21
N ARG A 73 4.52 -4.80 -17.65
CA ARG A 73 3.34 -4.30 -18.38
C ARG A 73 3.24 -2.78 -18.43
N ARG A 74 4.17 -2.06 -17.79
CA ARG A 74 4.12 -0.60 -17.60
C ARG A 74 2.82 -0.12 -16.94
N ILE A 75 2.28 -0.90 -16.01
CA ILE A 75 1.09 -0.54 -15.23
C ILE A 75 1.54 0.36 -14.08
N ALA A 76 0.87 1.51 -13.91
CA ALA A 76 1.12 2.42 -12.79
C ALA A 76 0.67 1.76 -11.47
N VAL A 77 1.43 2.00 -10.41
CA VAL A 77 1.14 1.49 -9.06
C VAL A 77 1.07 2.65 -8.09
N THR A 78 0.00 2.71 -7.31
CA THR A 78 -0.15 3.62 -6.18
C THR A 78 -0.15 2.80 -4.89
N SER A 79 0.61 3.23 -3.89
CA SER A 79 0.64 2.58 -2.58
C SER A 79 -0.40 3.19 -1.64
N PHE A 80 -1.02 2.36 -0.81
CA PHE A 80 -1.97 2.77 0.22
C PHE A 80 -1.64 2.08 1.54
N SER A 81 -1.56 2.86 2.61
CA SER A 81 -1.39 2.36 3.98
C SER A 81 -2.43 2.99 4.91
N GLY A 82 -2.13 4.07 5.63
CA GLY A 82 -3.06 4.71 6.55
C GLY A 82 -4.12 5.62 5.92
N GLY A 83 -3.96 6.02 4.67
CA GLY A 83 -4.90 6.91 3.97
C GLY A 83 -4.96 8.34 4.51
N THR A 84 -3.99 8.77 5.30
CA THR A 84 -4.00 10.08 6.02
C THR A 84 -3.28 11.21 5.29
N SER A 85 -2.80 10.99 4.07
CA SER A 85 -2.09 12.01 3.28
C SER A 85 -3.01 13.13 2.81
N PHE A 86 -2.53 14.38 2.90
CA PHE A 86 -3.23 15.59 2.39
C PHE A 86 -2.81 15.99 0.97
N GLY A 87 -1.69 15.46 0.48
CA GLY A 87 -1.04 15.97 -0.73
C GLY A 87 -1.43 15.27 -2.04
N GLY A 88 -2.53 14.50 -2.08
CA GLY A 88 -2.91 13.75 -3.28
C GLY A 88 -2.04 12.53 -3.59
N ALA A 89 -1.16 12.12 -2.67
CA ALA A 89 -0.28 10.97 -2.87
C ALA A 89 -1.02 9.63 -3.00
N LEU A 90 -2.29 9.59 -2.61
CA LEU A 90 -3.15 8.41 -2.67
C LEU A 90 -3.88 8.29 -4.02
N THR A 91 -3.99 9.39 -4.77
CA THR A 91 -4.75 9.39 -6.03
C THR A 91 -4.01 8.62 -7.11
N ALA A 92 -4.72 7.74 -7.79
CA ALA A 92 -4.17 6.97 -8.91
C ALA A 92 -4.17 7.81 -10.20
N GLN A 93 -3.45 8.95 -10.20
CA GLN A 93 -3.43 9.94 -11.30
C GLN A 93 -3.11 9.35 -12.67
N LYS A 94 -2.46 8.21 -12.70
CA LYS A 94 -2.14 7.45 -13.91
C LYS A 94 -2.96 6.16 -14.02
N GLY A 95 -4.09 6.06 -13.30
CA GLY A 95 -4.86 4.82 -13.22
C GLY A 95 -4.01 3.65 -12.69
N GLY A 96 -4.12 2.49 -13.33
CA GLY A 96 -3.34 1.31 -12.95
C GLY A 96 -3.93 0.58 -11.74
N ILE A 97 -3.09 0.20 -10.78
CA ILE A 97 -3.52 -0.54 -9.59
C ILE A 97 -3.12 0.17 -8.30
N CYS A 98 -3.79 -0.21 -7.21
CA CYS A 98 -3.37 0.13 -5.84
C CYS A 98 -2.81 -1.11 -5.13
N ILE A 99 -1.75 -0.94 -4.35
CA ILE A 99 -1.28 -1.93 -3.37
C ILE A 99 -1.66 -1.41 -1.99
N SER A 100 -2.58 -2.10 -1.31
CA SER A 100 -2.98 -1.80 0.06
C SER A 100 -2.22 -2.67 1.05
N PHE A 101 -1.49 -2.04 1.96
CA PHE A 101 -0.67 -2.73 2.96
C PHE A 101 -1.44 -3.10 4.23
N GLU A 102 -2.76 -3.05 4.22
CA GLU A 102 -3.60 -3.36 5.39
C GLU A 102 -3.48 -4.79 5.91
N ARG A 103 -2.89 -5.72 5.12
CA ARG A 103 -2.60 -7.11 5.53
C ARG A 103 -1.15 -7.31 6.01
N MET A 104 -0.34 -6.25 5.98
CA MET A 104 1.07 -6.28 6.40
C MET A 104 1.23 -5.46 7.69
N GLN A 105 0.94 -6.06 8.85
CA GLN A 105 0.87 -5.36 10.16
C GLN A 105 1.74 -6.01 11.25
N ASP A 106 2.69 -6.87 10.87
CA ASP A 106 3.51 -7.58 11.84
C ASP A 106 4.75 -6.80 12.25
N ILE A 107 5.22 -7.06 13.48
CA ILE A 107 6.59 -6.79 13.90
C ILE A 107 7.44 -7.97 13.40
N VAL A 108 8.39 -7.68 12.53
CA VAL A 108 9.28 -8.68 11.92
C VAL A 108 10.45 -9.03 12.86
N ALA A 109 11.04 -8.01 13.47
CA ALA A 109 12.12 -8.17 14.45
C ALA A 109 12.11 -6.99 15.44
N LEU A 110 12.53 -7.26 16.67
CA LEU A 110 12.78 -6.25 17.70
C LEU A 110 14.17 -6.46 18.26
N HIS A 111 15.02 -5.43 18.18
CA HIS A 111 16.38 -5.40 18.69
C HIS A 111 16.40 -4.46 19.89
N GLU A 112 16.08 -5.01 21.09
CA GLU A 112 15.86 -4.23 22.31
C GLU A 112 17.12 -3.44 22.72
N ASP A 113 18.30 -4.05 22.59
CA ASP A 113 19.59 -3.43 22.94
C ASP A 113 19.98 -2.27 22.01
N ASP A 114 19.57 -2.36 20.73
CA ASP A 114 19.82 -1.33 19.72
C ASP A 114 18.68 -0.29 19.64
N MET A 115 17.59 -0.52 20.36
CA MET A 115 16.38 0.30 20.33
C MET A 115 15.80 0.48 18.93
N ASP A 116 15.89 -0.53 18.08
CA ASP A 116 15.30 -0.55 16.76
C ASP A 116 14.23 -1.64 16.60
N VAL A 117 13.34 -1.45 15.63
CA VAL A 117 12.30 -2.41 15.30
C VAL A 117 12.07 -2.47 13.80
N VAL A 118 11.99 -3.69 13.26
CA VAL A 118 11.62 -3.93 11.87
C VAL A 118 10.15 -4.30 11.82
N VAL A 119 9.38 -3.54 11.08
CA VAL A 119 7.93 -3.71 11.01
C VAL A 119 7.43 -3.75 9.58
N GLN A 120 6.25 -4.30 9.38
CA GLN A 120 5.54 -4.22 8.12
C GLN A 120 4.83 -2.85 7.96
N PRO A 121 4.65 -2.35 6.72
CA PRO A 121 4.22 -0.98 6.43
C PRO A 121 2.80 -0.62 6.87
N GLY A 122 1.92 -1.61 7.04
CA GLY A 122 0.54 -1.43 7.48
C GLY A 122 0.36 -1.35 9.00
N LEU A 123 1.42 -1.56 9.79
CA LEU A 123 1.34 -1.46 11.25
C LEU A 123 1.08 -0.02 11.67
N GLY A 124 0.15 0.18 12.62
CA GLY A 124 -0.13 1.47 13.22
C GLY A 124 0.87 1.81 14.32
N TRP A 125 1.26 3.09 14.45
CA TRP A 125 2.19 3.51 15.50
C TRP A 125 1.62 3.33 16.92
N VAL A 126 0.31 3.51 17.10
CA VAL A 126 -0.36 3.28 18.38
C VAL A 126 -0.26 1.80 18.76
N GLU A 127 -0.57 0.91 17.83
CA GLU A 127 -0.47 -0.54 18.03
C GLU A 127 0.98 -0.98 18.27
N LEU A 128 1.94 -0.39 17.56
CA LEU A 128 3.36 -0.62 17.81
C LEU A 128 3.70 -0.26 19.26
N ASN A 129 3.29 0.91 19.74
CA ASN A 129 3.57 1.36 21.11
C ASN A 129 2.93 0.44 22.17
N GLU A 130 1.71 -0.05 21.95
CA GLU A 130 1.10 -1.03 22.84
C GLU A 130 1.91 -2.35 22.90
N ARG A 131 2.44 -2.80 21.77
CA ARG A 131 3.29 -4.01 21.70
C ARG A 131 4.68 -3.82 22.32
N LEU A 132 5.21 -2.60 22.36
CA LEU A 132 6.51 -2.25 22.95
C LEU A 132 6.45 -1.96 24.45
N LYS A 133 5.27 -1.68 24.98
CA LYS A 133 5.06 -1.21 26.35
C LYS A 133 5.66 -2.13 27.43
N ASP A 134 5.49 -3.44 27.30
CA ASP A 134 6.01 -4.41 28.26
C ASP A 134 7.56 -4.52 28.25
N LYS A 135 8.19 -3.95 27.22
CA LYS A 135 9.64 -3.86 27.07
C LYS A 135 10.22 -2.53 27.59
N GLY A 136 9.36 -1.62 28.04
CA GLY A 136 9.76 -0.28 28.45
C GLY A 136 10.22 0.61 27.28
N LEU A 137 9.87 0.23 26.05
CA LEU A 137 10.21 0.94 24.81
C LEU A 137 8.98 1.64 24.24
N PHE A 138 9.21 2.69 23.45
CA PHE A 138 8.15 3.33 22.69
C PHE A 138 8.69 4.00 21.41
N PHE A 139 7.87 4.09 20.40
CA PHE A 139 8.15 4.80 19.15
C PHE A 139 7.72 6.27 19.31
N PRO A 140 8.67 7.25 19.32
CA PRO A 140 8.45 8.62 19.82
C PRO A 140 7.85 9.55 18.76
N VAL A 141 6.88 9.09 17.96
CA VAL A 141 6.15 9.90 16.98
C VAL A 141 4.70 10.03 17.40
N ASP A 142 4.08 11.15 17.08
CA ASP A 142 2.69 11.45 17.43
C ASP A 142 1.93 12.06 16.24
N PRO A 143 1.78 11.31 15.13
CA PRO A 143 0.90 11.72 14.04
C PRO A 143 -0.56 11.40 14.38
N ALA A 144 -1.49 11.74 13.47
CA ALA A 144 -2.89 11.34 13.62
C ALA A 144 -3.02 9.84 13.90
N PRO A 145 -3.95 9.39 14.79
CA PRO A 145 -4.05 7.99 15.25
C PRO A 145 -4.16 6.94 14.14
N GLY A 146 -4.73 7.30 12.99
CA GLY A 146 -4.85 6.41 11.82
C GLY A 146 -3.57 6.24 11.00
N ALA A 147 -2.50 6.98 11.33
CA ALA A 147 -1.25 6.90 10.56
C ALA A 147 -0.57 5.53 10.74
N LYS A 148 0.07 5.07 9.67
CA LYS A 148 0.77 3.78 9.59
C LYS A 148 2.26 4.00 9.32
N ILE A 149 3.10 3.10 9.84
CA ILE A 149 4.57 3.24 9.78
C ILE A 149 5.06 3.41 8.33
N GLY A 150 4.57 2.63 7.38
CA GLY A 150 4.99 2.73 5.98
C GLY A 150 4.66 4.04 5.28
N GLY A 151 3.80 4.89 5.87
CA GLY A 151 3.53 6.24 5.38
C GLY A 151 4.36 7.33 6.06
N MET A 152 5.16 6.97 7.07
CA MET A 152 6.02 7.88 7.84
C MET A 152 7.48 7.84 7.39
N VAL A 153 7.89 6.76 6.72
CA VAL A 153 9.26 6.48 6.25
C VAL A 153 9.49 7.01 4.85
#